data_e513afae2f05bf9420280b0a0fad6cae
#
_entry.id   e513afae2f05bf9420280b0a0fad6cae
#
_cell.length_a   1.000
_cell.length_b   1.000
_cell.length_c   1.000
_cell.angle_alpha   90.00
_cell.angle_beta   90.00
_cell.angle_gamma   90.00
#
_symmetry.space_group_name_H-M   'P 1'
#
loop_
_entity.id
_entity.type
_entity.pdbx_description
1 polymer ?
#
loop_
_entity_poly.entity_id
_entity_poly.type
_entity_poly.pdbx_seq_one_letter_code
_entity_poly.pdbx_strand_id
1 'polypeptide(L)'
;MIERLHTKERMSRIVKHNGTIYLCGQVCADATKDITEQTQTMLDKVEALLLEAGSDKEHMLSATIYLKDMQDFQAMNAVWDAWVPQGHAPARACVTGDMAREALLVEISVIAAEIETK
;
A
#
# COMPACT_ATOMS: atom_id res chain seq x y z
N MET A 1 -22.58 6.14 -5.26
CA MET A 1 -21.90 7.45 -5.40
C MET A 1 -20.41 7.26 -5.16
N ILE A 2 -19.58 7.91 -5.94
CA ILE A 2 -18.13 7.80 -5.76
C ILE A 2 -17.67 8.89 -4.79
N GLU A 3 -16.93 8.49 -3.77
CA GLU A 3 -16.36 9.41 -2.80
C GLU A 3 -14.85 9.47 -3.01
N ARG A 4 -14.28 10.68 -3.02
CA ARG A 4 -12.85 10.89 -3.21
C ARG A 4 -12.30 11.73 -2.07
N LEU A 5 -11.14 11.33 -1.55
CA LEU A 5 -10.47 12.03 -0.45
C LEU A 5 -9.07 12.43 -0.89
N HIS A 6 -8.63 13.60 -0.44
CA HIS A 6 -7.31 14.16 -0.79
C HIS A 6 -7.11 14.26 -2.30
N THR A 7 -8.13 14.79 -2.99
CA THR A 7 -8.09 14.93 -4.44
C THR A 7 -7.17 16.08 -4.85
N LYS A 8 -6.29 15.79 -5.81
CA LYS A 8 -5.36 16.75 -6.39
C LYS A 8 -5.59 16.78 -7.91
N GLU A 9 -4.75 17.50 -8.65
CA GLU A 9 -4.94 17.62 -10.11
C GLU A 9 -4.89 16.28 -10.82
N ARG A 10 -3.97 15.39 -10.41
CA ARG A 10 -3.71 14.14 -11.13
C ARG A 10 -4.31 12.92 -10.48
N MET A 11 -4.65 12.99 -9.19
CA MET A 11 -5.05 11.79 -8.48
C MET A 11 -5.76 12.13 -7.18
N SER A 12 -6.46 11.15 -6.64
CA SER A 12 -6.96 11.16 -5.28
C SER A 12 -6.21 10.11 -4.49
N ARG A 13 -5.94 10.37 -3.21
CA ARG A 13 -5.27 9.38 -2.38
C ARG A 13 -6.17 8.21 -2.05
N ILE A 14 -7.46 8.48 -1.90
CA ILE A 14 -8.46 7.46 -1.56
C ILE A 14 -9.66 7.66 -2.47
N VAL A 15 -10.14 6.57 -3.06
CA VAL A 15 -11.42 6.55 -3.80
C VAL A 15 -12.26 5.43 -3.22
N LYS A 16 -13.51 5.73 -2.89
CA LYS A 16 -14.45 4.76 -2.30
C LYS A 16 -15.67 4.63 -3.20
N HIS A 17 -16.07 3.39 -3.46
CA HIS A 17 -17.24 3.11 -4.28
C HIS A 17 -17.79 1.73 -3.94
N ASN A 18 -19.08 1.68 -3.56
CA ASN A 18 -19.79 0.42 -3.28
C ASN A 18 -19.07 -0.47 -2.28
N GLY A 19 -18.56 0.13 -1.20
CA GLY A 19 -17.88 -0.63 -0.15
C GLY A 19 -16.44 -1.02 -0.46
N THR A 20 -15.92 -0.62 -1.61
CA THR A 20 -14.53 -0.88 -1.99
C THR A 20 -13.73 0.40 -1.93
N ILE A 21 -12.51 0.28 -1.40
CA ILE A 21 -11.58 1.40 -1.22
C ILE A 21 -10.37 1.17 -2.11
N TYR A 22 -10.02 2.18 -2.90
CA TYR A 22 -8.85 2.17 -3.76
C TYR A 22 -7.87 3.21 -3.24
N LEU A 23 -6.68 2.78 -2.85
CA LEU A 23 -5.62 3.70 -2.44
C LEU A 23 -4.71 3.98 -3.62
N CYS A 24 -4.21 5.21 -3.73
CA CYS A 24 -3.16 5.50 -4.69
C CYS A 24 -1.87 4.78 -4.29
N GLY A 25 -0.93 4.64 -5.21
CA GLY A 25 0.36 4.01 -4.93
C GLY A 25 1.08 4.72 -3.80
N GLN A 26 1.65 3.95 -2.88
CA GLN A 26 2.38 4.49 -1.74
C GLN A 26 3.85 4.13 -1.83
N VAL A 27 4.70 5.06 -1.46
CA VAL A 27 6.15 4.88 -1.39
C VAL A 27 6.63 5.28 0.01
N CYS A 28 7.92 5.04 0.28
CA CYS A 28 8.52 5.32 1.59
C CYS A 28 8.45 6.79 1.99
N ALA A 29 8.70 7.05 3.26
CA ALA A 29 8.80 8.42 3.78
C ALA A 29 10.14 9.07 3.42
N ASP A 30 11.23 8.29 3.39
CA ASP A 30 12.59 8.79 3.16
C ASP A 30 13.34 7.85 2.20
N ALA A 31 13.55 8.31 0.98
CA ALA A 31 14.16 7.52 -0.08
C ALA A 31 15.68 7.35 0.08
N THR A 32 16.29 7.95 1.10
CA THR A 32 17.72 7.72 1.40
C THR A 32 17.94 6.44 2.21
N LYS A 33 16.87 5.80 2.67
CA LYS A 33 16.95 4.61 3.51
C LYS A 33 17.04 3.33 2.66
N ASP A 34 17.39 2.21 3.34
CA ASP A 34 17.49 0.92 2.67
C ASP A 34 16.11 0.31 2.41
N ILE A 35 16.10 -0.86 1.75
CA ILE A 35 14.83 -1.53 1.38
C ILE A 35 13.97 -1.85 2.61
N THR A 36 14.58 -2.26 3.71
CA THR A 36 13.85 -2.61 4.91
C THR A 36 13.07 -1.41 5.45
N GLU A 37 13.76 -0.28 5.60
CA GLU A 37 13.11 0.92 6.14
C GLU A 37 12.17 1.55 5.14
N GLN A 38 12.50 1.53 3.84
CA GLN A 38 11.57 2.00 2.82
C GLN A 38 10.27 1.20 2.85
N THR A 39 10.36 -0.13 2.98
CA THR A 39 9.17 -0.98 3.05
C THR A 39 8.35 -0.66 4.29
N GLN A 40 9.00 -0.53 5.45
CA GLN A 40 8.29 -0.24 6.70
C GLN A 40 7.52 1.06 6.63
N THR A 41 8.16 2.15 6.20
CA THR A 41 7.49 3.45 6.16
C THR A 41 6.43 3.52 5.06
N MET A 42 6.62 2.80 3.96
CA MET A 42 5.59 2.64 2.93
C MET A 42 4.34 1.97 3.52
N LEU A 43 4.52 0.89 4.26
CA LEU A 43 3.39 0.17 4.89
C LEU A 43 2.73 0.99 6.00
N ASP A 44 3.50 1.79 6.73
CA ASP A 44 2.94 2.72 7.71
C ASP A 44 1.96 3.70 7.05
N LYS A 45 2.30 4.20 5.86
CA LYS A 45 1.42 5.10 5.11
C LYS A 45 0.16 4.38 4.64
N VAL A 46 0.28 3.13 4.18
CA VAL A 46 -0.87 2.33 3.77
C VAL A 46 -1.83 2.18 4.96
N GLU A 47 -1.31 1.83 6.12
CA GLU A 47 -2.16 1.64 7.30
C GLU A 47 -2.86 2.93 7.69
N ALA A 48 -2.16 4.07 7.67
CA ALA A 48 -2.77 5.35 7.98
C ALA A 48 -3.92 5.69 7.02
N LEU A 49 -3.73 5.44 5.72
CA LEU A 49 -4.78 5.70 4.73
C LEU A 49 -5.96 4.74 4.89
N LEU A 50 -5.70 3.47 5.19
CA LEU A 50 -6.78 2.49 5.44
C LEU A 50 -7.64 2.93 6.62
N LEU A 51 -7.02 3.35 7.73
CA LEU A 51 -7.75 3.81 8.90
C LEU A 51 -8.56 5.06 8.59
N GLU A 52 -8.00 6.00 7.86
CA GLU A 52 -8.70 7.21 7.46
C GLU A 52 -9.89 6.90 6.56
N ALA A 53 -9.76 5.89 5.69
CA ALA A 53 -10.81 5.52 4.74
C ALA A 53 -11.94 4.70 5.37
N GLY A 54 -11.82 4.31 6.64
CA GLY A 54 -12.83 3.47 7.29
C GLY A 54 -12.55 1.99 7.11
N SER A 55 -11.30 1.59 7.00
CA SER A 55 -10.88 0.21 6.84
C SER A 55 -9.72 -0.08 7.81
N ASP A 56 -9.05 -1.20 7.62
CA ASP A 56 -7.85 -1.58 8.36
C ASP A 56 -7.09 -2.66 7.59
N LYS A 57 -5.98 -3.14 8.14
CA LYS A 57 -5.14 -4.15 7.49
C LYS A 57 -5.87 -5.47 7.25
N GLU A 58 -6.79 -5.83 8.13
CA GLU A 58 -7.52 -7.10 8.01
C GLU A 58 -8.55 -7.08 6.88
N HIS A 59 -8.86 -5.91 6.36
CA HIS A 59 -9.85 -5.75 5.29
C HIS A 59 -9.22 -5.49 3.93
N MET A 60 -7.90 -5.64 3.79
CA MET A 60 -7.25 -5.54 2.47
C MET A 60 -7.73 -6.68 1.58
N LEU A 61 -8.08 -6.36 0.35
CA LEU A 61 -8.52 -7.33 -0.66
C LEU A 61 -7.37 -7.74 -1.57
N SER A 62 -6.58 -6.76 -2.03
CA SER A 62 -5.45 -7.05 -2.90
C SER A 62 -4.35 -6.03 -2.69
N ALA A 63 -3.11 -6.47 -2.95
CA ALA A 63 -1.94 -5.62 -2.90
C ALA A 63 -1.02 -5.99 -4.05
N THR A 64 -0.51 -4.98 -4.76
CA THR A 64 0.52 -5.16 -5.77
C THR A 64 1.76 -4.41 -5.32
N ILE A 65 2.87 -5.13 -5.19
CA ILE A 65 4.14 -4.55 -4.77
C ILE A 65 5.05 -4.47 -5.98
N TYR A 66 5.67 -3.30 -6.16
CA TYR A 66 6.62 -3.04 -7.23
C TYR A 66 7.99 -2.87 -6.59
N LEU A 67 8.98 -3.66 -7.04
CA LEU A 67 10.36 -3.56 -6.59
C LEU A 67 11.20 -3.05 -7.75
N LYS A 68 12.11 -2.14 -7.47
CA LYS A 68 13.08 -1.70 -8.47
C LYS A 68 13.99 -2.85 -8.89
N ASP A 69 14.37 -3.70 -7.93
CA ASP A 69 15.24 -4.85 -8.15
C ASP A 69 14.71 -6.04 -7.34
N MET A 70 14.54 -7.18 -8.00
CA MET A 70 13.99 -8.37 -7.35
C MET A 70 14.94 -8.95 -6.31
N GLN A 71 16.22 -8.55 -6.27
CA GLN A 71 17.13 -8.96 -5.19
C GLN A 71 16.65 -8.47 -3.82
N ASP A 72 15.78 -7.45 -3.78
CA ASP A 72 15.22 -6.94 -2.54
C ASP A 72 13.98 -7.72 -2.07
N PHE A 73 13.57 -8.76 -2.79
CA PHE A 73 12.33 -9.49 -2.53
C PHE A 73 12.26 -10.07 -1.13
N GLN A 74 13.34 -10.74 -0.68
CA GLN A 74 13.34 -11.38 0.64
C GLN A 74 13.34 -10.35 1.77
N ALA A 75 14.10 -9.26 1.64
CA ALA A 75 14.13 -8.22 2.66
C ALA A 75 12.78 -7.51 2.76
N MET A 76 12.14 -7.23 1.62
CA MET A 76 10.79 -6.66 1.59
C MET A 76 9.80 -7.62 2.25
N ASN A 77 9.86 -8.91 1.90
CA ASN A 77 8.95 -9.91 2.47
C ASN A 77 9.10 -10.05 3.98
N ALA A 78 10.31 -9.90 4.51
CA ALA A 78 10.51 -9.96 5.97
C ALA A 78 9.70 -8.87 6.69
N VAL A 79 9.67 -7.66 6.14
CA VAL A 79 8.89 -6.57 6.69
C VAL A 79 7.38 -6.83 6.50
N TRP A 80 6.98 -7.25 5.30
CA TRP A 80 5.59 -7.58 4.99
C TRP A 80 5.05 -8.66 5.93
N ASP A 81 5.81 -9.74 6.13
CA ASP A 81 5.39 -10.87 6.96
C ASP A 81 5.14 -10.45 8.41
N ALA A 82 5.93 -9.50 8.91
CA ALA A 82 5.75 -8.98 10.27
C ALA A 82 4.58 -7.99 10.37
N TRP A 83 4.16 -7.41 9.24
CA TRP A 83 3.12 -6.37 9.20
C TRP A 83 1.74 -6.92 8.85
N VAL A 84 1.66 -7.88 7.93
CA VAL A 84 0.36 -8.39 7.44
C VAL A 84 -0.33 -9.19 8.55
N PRO A 85 -1.65 -9.00 8.76
CA PRO A 85 -2.36 -9.75 9.79
C PRO A 85 -2.42 -11.24 9.43
N GLN A 86 -2.01 -12.10 10.35
CA GLN A 86 -2.04 -13.53 10.14
C GLN A 86 -3.47 -14.01 9.91
N GLY A 87 -3.68 -14.82 8.88
CA GLY A 87 -4.99 -15.33 8.52
C GLY A 87 -5.84 -14.37 7.70
N HIS A 88 -5.36 -13.13 7.46
CA HIS A 88 -6.12 -12.10 6.76
C HIS A 88 -5.29 -11.44 5.65
N ALA A 89 -4.31 -12.16 5.10
CA ALA A 89 -3.46 -11.60 4.04
C ALA A 89 -4.28 -11.37 2.77
N PRO A 90 -4.06 -10.26 2.06
CA PRO A 90 -4.74 -10.00 0.79
C PRO A 90 -4.18 -10.87 -0.33
N ALA A 91 -4.92 -10.96 -1.43
CA ALA A 91 -4.33 -11.45 -2.66
C ALA A 91 -3.17 -10.54 -3.04
N ARG A 92 -2.00 -11.09 -3.40
CA ARG A 92 -0.81 -10.29 -3.59
C ARG A 92 -0.04 -10.68 -4.83
N ALA A 93 0.52 -9.69 -5.52
CA ALA A 93 1.51 -9.88 -6.56
C ALA A 93 2.71 -9.00 -6.25
N CYS A 94 3.90 -9.44 -6.65
CA CYS A 94 5.12 -8.64 -6.56
C CYS A 94 5.84 -8.71 -7.89
N VAL A 95 6.07 -7.54 -8.48
CA VAL A 95 6.69 -7.44 -9.81
C VAL A 95 7.79 -6.39 -9.76
N THR A 96 8.65 -6.37 -10.79
CA THR A 96 9.62 -5.29 -10.93
C THR A 96 9.03 -4.14 -11.73
N GLY A 97 9.54 -2.95 -11.48
CA GLY A 97 9.15 -1.76 -12.23
C GLY A 97 9.99 -0.58 -11.81
N ASP A 98 9.97 0.44 -12.65
CA ASP A 98 10.63 1.71 -12.32
C ASP A 98 9.62 2.62 -11.64
N MET A 99 10.02 3.22 -10.53
CA MET A 99 9.21 4.18 -9.83
C MET A 99 9.52 5.60 -10.34
N ALA A 100 8.72 6.57 -9.88
CA ALA A 100 8.82 7.94 -10.35
C ALA A 100 10.17 8.59 -10.06
N ARG A 101 10.87 8.14 -9.02
CA ARG A 101 12.21 8.62 -8.68
C ARG A 101 13.16 7.43 -8.54
N GLU A 102 14.41 7.62 -8.97
CA GLU A 102 15.39 6.54 -8.99
C GLU A 102 15.71 5.97 -7.60
N ALA A 103 15.67 6.81 -6.57
CA ALA A 103 15.97 6.40 -5.20
C ALA A 103 14.88 5.54 -4.56
N LEU A 104 13.69 5.48 -5.15
CA LEU A 104 12.60 4.65 -4.64
C LEU A 104 12.86 3.19 -5.00
N LEU A 105 12.89 2.32 -3.99
CA LEU A 105 13.17 0.90 -4.16
C LEU A 105 11.90 0.04 -4.17
N VAL A 106 10.79 0.57 -3.64
CA VAL A 106 9.55 -0.18 -3.48
C VAL A 106 8.35 0.77 -3.53
N GLU A 107 7.25 0.25 -4.09
CA GLU A 107 5.96 0.93 -4.12
C GLU A 107 4.86 -0.11 -3.95
N ILE A 108 3.70 0.28 -3.43
CA ILE A 108 2.58 -0.63 -3.24
C ILE A 108 1.27 0.04 -3.65
N SER A 109 0.40 -0.73 -4.31
CA SER A 109 -1.00 -0.37 -4.58
C SER A 109 -1.90 -1.31 -3.80
N VAL A 110 -2.90 -0.75 -3.10
CA VAL A 110 -3.78 -1.55 -2.23
C VAL A 110 -5.24 -1.26 -2.55
N ILE A 111 -6.04 -2.32 -2.55
CA ILE A 111 -7.50 -2.27 -2.63
C ILE A 111 -8.03 -2.95 -1.37
N ALA A 112 -9.01 -2.34 -0.72
CA ALA A 112 -9.54 -2.84 0.55
C ALA A 112 -11.06 -2.76 0.57
N ALA A 113 -11.66 -3.47 1.52
CA ALA A 113 -13.09 -3.37 1.79
C ALA A 113 -13.31 -2.35 2.89
N GLU A 114 -14.36 -1.57 2.77
CA GLU A 114 -14.79 -0.67 3.84
C GLU A 114 -15.40 -1.52 4.96
N ILE A 115 -15.08 -1.17 6.21
CA ILE A 115 -15.71 -1.84 7.36
C ILE A 115 -17.13 -1.35 7.45
N GLU A 116 -18.07 -2.29 7.45
CA GLU A 116 -19.49 -1.95 7.57
C GLU A 116 -19.80 -1.50 8.98
N THR A 117 -20.47 -0.36 9.10
CA THR A 117 -20.99 0.13 10.37
C THR A 117 -22.49 -0.04 10.37
N LYS A 118 -23.00 -0.59 11.46
CA LYS A 118 -24.44 -0.78 11.64
C LYS A 118 -25.05 0.34 12.46
#